data_215efc4158f083df6ee5e8f09deaf46c
#
_entry.id   215efc4158f083df6ee5e8f09deaf46c
#
_cell.length_a   1.000
_cell.length_b   1.000
_cell.length_c   1.000
_cell.angle_alpha   90.00
_cell.angle_beta   90.00
_cell.angle_gamma   90.00
#
_symmetry.space_group_name_H-M   'P 1'
#
loop_
_entity.id
_entity.type
_entity.pdbx_description
1 polymer ?
#
loop_
_entity_poly.entity_id
_entity_poly.type
_entity_poly.pdbx_seq_one_letter_code
_entity_poly.pdbx_strand_id
1 'polypeptide(L)'
;MTQGLILTKQNKGVSFKTLSRKRFIELELRQNKLGEQTLSERIIHNLNLTNKIIESCAQNGIGHYRLFPSLFPLLMDISLELNLATIKGANQILNLLKKIGATAMEHNVSLSFCPPILTANSSDGLASDNDDSIVKTVRQLDFYAHLFDLMGFPDDYSNSIHVYPHMATKDATQSNLEGIADRFYDGMVRCNDSVIKRLVVMNEKNTCWNCMNLFVYFHQYMGHKHRHIMPLSYDNLHDGANPSALQGKKVTTSQNIDAFAKTWPDNVTPVFHWGNKSNPLSYERPIIWENEKKDFLFPHNKVTPKSAKTVTPKKKATKKTTEPKPSVKKILKKIEKNVLKSTTFNHLYGQ
;
A
#
# COMPACT_ATOMS: atom_id res chain seq x y z
N MET A 1 -8.78 7.42 -4.34
CA MET A 1 -10.09 7.11 -4.85
C MET A 1 -9.96 7.27 -6.37
N THR A 2 -9.96 6.54 -6.70
CA THR A 2 -9.87 5.75 -7.65
C THR A 2 -11.03 5.73 -8.55
N GLN A 3 -10.95 4.95 -9.47
CA GLN A 3 -11.90 4.74 -10.51
C GLN A 3 -13.27 4.31 -10.02
N GLY A 4 -13.35 3.69 -8.85
CA GLY A 4 -14.61 3.44 -8.17
C GLY A 4 -15.44 4.70 -7.96
N LEU A 5 -14.82 5.87 -7.70
CA LEU A 5 -15.53 7.14 -7.63
C LEU A 5 -15.93 7.71 -8.99
N ILE A 6 -15.14 7.48 -10.03
CA ILE A 6 -15.50 7.89 -11.38
C ILE A 6 -16.77 7.14 -11.79
N LEU A 7 -16.82 5.82 -11.58
CA LEU A 7 -18.03 5.04 -11.85
C LEU A 7 -19.22 5.43 -10.96
N THR A 8 -18.99 5.71 -9.68
CA THR A 8 -20.03 6.16 -8.75
C THR A 8 -20.55 7.55 -9.09
N LYS A 9 -19.72 8.44 -9.61
CA LYS A 9 -20.15 9.77 -10.10
C LYS A 9 -20.91 9.69 -11.41
N GLN A 10 -20.52 8.79 -12.30
CA GLN A 10 -21.15 8.61 -13.61
C GLN A 10 -22.47 7.86 -13.51
N ASN A 11 -22.55 6.88 -12.59
CA ASN A 11 -23.73 6.04 -12.37
C ASN A 11 -24.33 6.36 -11.00
N LYS A 12 -25.21 7.37 -10.95
CA LYS A 12 -25.89 7.75 -9.70
C LYS A 12 -26.49 6.52 -9.01
N GLY A 13 -26.13 6.28 -7.74
CA GLY A 13 -26.61 5.17 -6.95
C GLY A 13 -25.76 3.89 -6.95
N VAL A 14 -24.70 3.82 -7.74
CA VAL A 14 -23.75 2.68 -7.73
C VAL A 14 -22.66 2.97 -6.72
N SER A 15 -22.59 2.17 -5.65
CA SER A 15 -21.58 2.28 -4.60
C SER A 15 -21.31 0.91 -3.98
N PHE A 16 -20.10 0.71 -3.45
CA PHE A 16 -19.80 -0.49 -2.66
C PHE A 16 -20.75 -0.60 -1.46
N LYS A 17 -21.22 -1.79 -1.22
CA LYS A 17 -22.15 -2.10 -0.11
C LYS A 17 -21.38 -2.61 1.08
N THR A 18 -21.66 -2.05 2.25
CA THR A 18 -21.12 -2.51 3.54
C THR A 18 -22.24 -3.11 4.39
N LEU A 19 -21.87 -3.89 5.39
CA LEU A 19 -22.81 -4.44 6.38
C LEU A 19 -22.19 -4.28 7.75
N SER A 20 -22.89 -3.59 8.67
CA SER A 20 -22.43 -3.50 10.04
C SER A 20 -22.71 -4.80 10.80
N ARG A 21 -21.84 -5.15 11.75
CA ARG A 21 -22.03 -6.32 12.64
C ARG A 21 -23.39 -6.31 13.34
N LYS A 22 -23.79 -5.15 13.87
CA LYS A 22 -25.11 -4.99 14.52
C LYS A 22 -26.23 -5.37 13.57
N ARG A 23 -26.23 -4.86 12.33
CA ARG A 23 -27.28 -5.16 11.35
C ARG A 23 -27.25 -6.62 10.90
N PHE A 24 -26.07 -7.22 10.76
CA PHE A 24 -25.94 -8.65 10.46
C PHE A 24 -26.63 -9.50 11.54
N ILE A 25 -26.28 -9.27 12.81
CA ILE A 25 -26.87 -10.00 13.94
C ILE A 25 -28.38 -9.79 14.03
N GLU A 26 -28.89 -8.58 13.79
CA GLU A 26 -30.34 -8.32 13.75
C GLU A 26 -31.05 -9.14 12.67
N LEU A 27 -30.45 -9.26 11.49
CA LEU A 27 -30.98 -10.04 10.36
C LEU A 27 -30.95 -11.55 10.66
N GLU A 28 -29.88 -12.04 11.29
CA GLU A 28 -29.75 -13.44 11.66
C GLU A 28 -30.79 -13.84 12.77
N LEU A 29 -30.87 -13.05 13.82
CA LEU A 29 -31.67 -13.40 14.99
C LEU A 29 -33.16 -13.08 14.83
N ARG A 30 -33.49 -11.98 14.13
CA ARG A 30 -34.88 -11.44 14.10
C ARG A 30 -35.60 -11.63 12.77
N GLN A 31 -34.91 -11.96 11.71
CA GLN A 31 -35.44 -12.02 10.34
C GLN A 31 -35.09 -13.34 9.62
N ASN A 32 -35.36 -14.48 10.30
CA ASN A 32 -35.25 -15.81 9.71
C ASN A 32 -33.89 -16.10 9.02
N LYS A 33 -32.79 -15.76 9.66
CA LYS A 33 -31.43 -16.02 9.15
C LYS A 33 -31.12 -15.32 7.81
N LEU A 34 -31.60 -14.09 7.64
CA LEU A 34 -31.32 -13.29 6.44
C LEU A 34 -29.94 -12.57 6.45
N GLY A 35 -29.18 -12.64 7.54
CA GLY A 35 -27.88 -11.95 7.66
C GLY A 35 -26.87 -12.46 6.65
N GLU A 36 -26.67 -13.77 6.59
CA GLU A 36 -25.74 -14.40 5.66
C GLU A 36 -26.14 -14.21 4.19
N GLN A 37 -27.42 -14.30 3.89
CA GLN A 37 -27.94 -14.00 2.55
C GLN A 37 -27.66 -12.55 2.16
N THR A 38 -27.99 -11.59 3.03
CA THR A 38 -27.74 -10.16 2.80
C THR A 38 -26.25 -9.87 2.62
N LEU A 39 -25.40 -10.54 3.40
CA LEU A 39 -23.95 -10.41 3.30
C LEU A 39 -23.45 -10.89 1.93
N SER A 40 -23.87 -12.07 1.51
CA SER A 40 -23.56 -12.66 0.20
C SER A 40 -23.99 -11.74 -0.95
N GLU A 41 -25.21 -11.26 -0.93
CA GLU A 41 -25.73 -10.32 -1.94
C GLU A 41 -24.88 -9.04 -2.05
N ARG A 42 -24.39 -8.52 -0.91
CA ARG A 42 -23.49 -7.35 -0.89
C ARG A 42 -22.12 -7.66 -1.44
N ILE A 43 -21.54 -8.81 -1.09
CA ILE A 43 -20.25 -9.27 -1.66
C ILE A 43 -20.38 -9.43 -3.17
N ILE A 44 -21.41 -10.12 -3.66
CA ILE A 44 -21.69 -10.31 -5.09
C ILE A 44 -21.82 -8.96 -5.80
N HIS A 45 -22.57 -8.02 -5.21
CA HIS A 45 -22.70 -6.67 -5.75
C HIS A 45 -21.31 -5.96 -5.84
N ASN A 46 -20.51 -6.04 -4.78
CA ASN A 46 -19.18 -5.42 -4.72
C ASN A 46 -18.24 -6.02 -5.77
N LEU A 47 -18.25 -7.33 -5.96
CA LEU A 47 -17.43 -8.01 -6.97
C LEU A 47 -17.84 -7.65 -8.40
N ASN A 48 -19.15 -7.59 -8.68
CA ASN A 48 -19.64 -7.13 -9.99
C ASN A 48 -19.24 -5.68 -10.27
N LEU A 49 -19.30 -4.81 -9.25
CA LEU A 49 -18.83 -3.43 -9.38
C LEU A 49 -17.33 -3.36 -9.62
N THR A 50 -16.54 -4.17 -8.91
CA THR A 50 -15.09 -4.28 -9.09
C THR A 50 -14.73 -4.67 -10.52
N ASN A 51 -15.40 -5.68 -11.09
CA ASN A 51 -15.15 -6.08 -12.48
C ASN A 51 -15.42 -4.92 -13.46
N LYS A 52 -16.52 -4.19 -13.29
CA LYS A 52 -16.82 -3.00 -14.11
C LYS A 52 -15.78 -1.88 -13.96
N ILE A 53 -15.21 -1.72 -12.75
CA ILE A 53 -14.14 -0.75 -12.53
C ILE A 53 -12.88 -1.16 -13.30
N ILE A 54 -12.51 -2.44 -13.29
CA ILE A 54 -11.35 -2.95 -14.04
C ILE A 54 -11.54 -2.76 -15.54
N GLU A 55 -12.72 -3.08 -16.08
CA GLU A 55 -13.07 -2.84 -17.48
C GLU A 55 -12.95 -1.34 -17.82
N SER A 56 -13.40 -0.46 -16.91
CA SER A 56 -13.24 0.99 -17.07
C SER A 56 -11.78 1.45 -16.98
N CYS A 57 -10.96 0.81 -16.14
CA CYS A 57 -9.52 1.05 -16.11
C CYS A 57 -8.89 0.78 -17.46
N ALA A 58 -9.16 -0.39 -18.03
CA ALA A 58 -8.66 -0.79 -19.32
C ALA A 58 -9.07 0.21 -20.43
N GLN A 59 -10.35 0.58 -20.49
CA GLN A 59 -10.87 1.56 -21.47
C GLN A 59 -10.24 2.94 -21.36
N ASN A 60 -9.74 3.32 -20.18
CA ASN A 60 -9.11 4.62 -19.92
C ASN A 60 -7.58 4.56 -19.86
N GLY A 61 -6.96 3.45 -20.25
CA GLY A 61 -5.50 3.27 -20.27
C GLY A 61 -4.87 3.26 -18.87
N ILE A 62 -5.61 2.80 -17.86
CA ILE A 62 -5.15 2.75 -16.48
C ILE A 62 -4.72 1.32 -16.16
N GLY A 63 -3.43 1.13 -15.94
CA GLY A 63 -2.81 -0.18 -15.72
C GLY A 63 -2.83 -0.68 -14.29
N HIS A 64 -3.44 0.06 -13.33
CA HIS A 64 -3.47 -0.38 -11.94
C HIS A 64 -4.77 0.05 -11.23
N TYR A 65 -5.30 -0.83 -10.36
CA TYR A 65 -6.45 -0.52 -9.53
C TYR A 65 -6.27 -1.03 -8.10
N ARG A 66 -6.41 -0.15 -7.10
CA ARG A 66 -6.47 -0.55 -5.70
C ARG A 66 -7.88 -0.99 -5.34
N LEU A 67 -8.01 -2.25 -4.97
CA LEU A 67 -9.27 -2.87 -4.57
C LEU A 67 -9.85 -2.19 -3.31
N PHE A 68 -11.18 -2.13 -3.26
CA PHE A 68 -11.86 -1.53 -2.12
C PHE A 68 -11.58 -2.32 -0.84
N PRO A 69 -11.12 -1.68 0.26
CA PRO A 69 -10.70 -2.40 1.46
C PRO A 69 -11.81 -3.25 2.11
N SER A 70 -13.06 -2.81 2.02
CA SER A 70 -14.22 -3.54 2.56
C SER A 70 -14.98 -4.29 1.47
N LEU A 71 -14.27 -4.86 0.49
CA LEU A 71 -14.86 -5.66 -0.59
C LEU A 71 -15.68 -6.83 -0.04
N PHE A 72 -15.19 -7.43 1.04
CA PHE A 72 -15.82 -8.52 1.78
C PHE A 72 -16.18 -8.05 3.20
N PRO A 73 -17.33 -7.37 3.39
CA PRO A 73 -17.72 -6.91 4.71
C PRO A 73 -17.86 -8.10 5.67
N LEU A 74 -17.43 -7.92 6.92
CA LEU A 74 -17.56 -8.87 8.04
C LEU A 74 -16.80 -10.21 7.92
N LEU A 75 -16.26 -10.62 6.78
CA LEU A 75 -15.55 -11.91 6.68
C LEU A 75 -14.29 -11.98 7.55
N MET A 76 -13.75 -10.84 7.98
CA MET A 76 -12.63 -10.77 8.92
C MET A 76 -13.06 -10.68 10.38
N ASP A 77 -14.35 -10.61 10.67
CA ASP A 77 -14.84 -10.62 12.06
C ASP A 77 -14.87 -12.06 12.60
N ILE A 78 -13.83 -12.40 13.36
CA ILE A 78 -13.62 -13.75 13.93
C ILE A 78 -14.83 -14.20 14.75
N SER A 79 -15.51 -13.26 15.43
CA SER A 79 -16.65 -13.58 16.31
C SER A 79 -17.90 -14.04 15.55
N LEU A 80 -17.93 -13.89 14.23
CA LEU A 80 -19.06 -14.30 13.40
C LEU A 80 -18.83 -15.66 12.74
N GLU A 81 -17.63 -16.24 12.85
CA GLU A 81 -17.26 -17.55 12.30
C GLU A 81 -17.59 -17.73 10.81
N LEU A 82 -17.64 -16.63 10.06
CA LEU A 82 -17.97 -16.62 8.64
C LEU A 82 -16.82 -17.21 7.81
N ASN A 83 -17.16 -18.04 6.83
CA ASN A 83 -16.19 -18.66 5.94
C ASN A 83 -16.59 -18.47 4.47
N LEU A 84 -15.65 -17.96 3.65
CA LEU A 84 -15.88 -17.71 2.22
C LEU A 84 -16.28 -18.97 1.45
N ALA A 85 -15.77 -20.15 1.84
CA ALA A 85 -16.06 -21.42 1.16
C ALA A 85 -17.46 -21.97 1.48
N THR A 86 -18.05 -21.60 2.61
CA THR A 86 -19.33 -22.15 3.09
C THR A 86 -20.46 -21.15 3.10
N ILE A 87 -20.16 -19.85 2.96
CA ILE A 87 -21.19 -18.80 2.93
C ILE A 87 -22.19 -19.03 1.81
N LYS A 88 -23.45 -18.66 2.05
CA LYS A 88 -24.49 -18.74 1.02
C LYS A 88 -24.06 -18.04 -0.28
N GLY A 89 -24.14 -18.75 -1.41
CA GLY A 89 -23.66 -18.21 -2.70
C GLY A 89 -22.13 -18.29 -2.93
N ALA A 90 -21.39 -19.06 -2.12
CA ALA A 90 -19.94 -19.24 -2.24
C ALA A 90 -19.48 -19.51 -3.68
N ASN A 91 -20.13 -20.45 -4.39
CA ASN A 91 -19.78 -20.79 -5.78
C ASN A 91 -19.91 -19.58 -6.73
N GLN A 92 -20.93 -18.75 -6.56
CA GLN A 92 -21.09 -17.52 -7.35
C GLN A 92 -19.99 -16.50 -7.04
N ILE A 93 -19.63 -16.34 -5.76
CA ILE A 93 -18.55 -15.46 -5.31
C ILE A 93 -17.22 -15.92 -5.89
N LEU A 94 -16.90 -17.22 -5.83
CA LEU A 94 -15.68 -17.80 -6.40
C LEU A 94 -15.59 -17.61 -7.92
N ASN A 95 -16.70 -17.80 -8.64
CA ASN A 95 -16.75 -17.57 -10.09
C ASN A 95 -16.52 -16.09 -10.44
N LEU A 96 -17.05 -15.16 -9.62
CA LEU A 96 -16.81 -13.73 -9.82
C LEU A 96 -15.36 -13.34 -9.53
N LEU A 97 -14.71 -13.93 -8.52
CA LEU A 97 -13.29 -13.71 -8.26
C LEU A 97 -12.44 -14.18 -9.44
N LYS A 98 -12.67 -15.38 -9.94
CA LYS A 98 -11.99 -15.90 -11.15
C LYS A 98 -12.22 -14.98 -12.37
N LYS A 99 -13.44 -14.50 -12.56
CA LYS A 99 -13.76 -13.55 -13.63
C LYS A 99 -12.97 -12.24 -13.49
N ILE A 100 -12.91 -11.66 -12.28
CA ILE A 100 -12.16 -10.44 -11.98
C ILE A 100 -10.69 -10.61 -12.35
N GLY A 101 -10.07 -11.73 -11.92
CA GLY A 101 -8.68 -12.02 -12.24
C GLY A 101 -8.46 -12.16 -13.76
N ALA A 102 -9.31 -12.93 -14.45
CA ALA A 102 -9.23 -13.08 -15.90
C ALA A 102 -9.36 -11.73 -16.63
N THR A 103 -10.35 -10.91 -16.27
CA THR A 103 -10.52 -9.55 -16.84
C THR A 103 -9.30 -8.66 -16.59
N ALA A 104 -8.75 -8.69 -15.38
CA ALA A 104 -7.58 -7.88 -15.04
C ALA A 104 -6.34 -8.31 -15.83
N MET A 105 -6.08 -9.62 -15.95
CA MET A 105 -4.96 -10.16 -16.73
C MET A 105 -5.12 -9.89 -18.23
N GLU A 106 -6.31 -10.09 -18.80
CA GLU A 106 -6.61 -9.82 -20.21
C GLU A 106 -6.30 -8.37 -20.59
N HIS A 107 -6.57 -7.43 -19.68
CA HIS A 107 -6.38 -6.01 -19.93
C HIS A 107 -5.08 -5.43 -19.32
N ASN A 108 -4.20 -6.26 -18.79
CA ASN A 108 -2.97 -5.83 -18.12
C ASN A 108 -3.22 -4.79 -17.01
N VAL A 109 -4.28 -4.97 -16.24
CA VAL A 109 -4.58 -4.15 -15.06
C VAL A 109 -4.12 -4.88 -13.81
N SER A 110 -3.01 -4.44 -13.20
CA SER A 110 -2.56 -4.97 -11.92
C SER A 110 -3.47 -4.52 -10.78
N LEU A 111 -3.55 -5.32 -9.73
CA LEU A 111 -4.40 -5.04 -8.56
C LEU A 111 -3.58 -4.93 -7.29
N SER A 112 -4.01 -4.10 -6.35
CA SER A 112 -3.46 -4.10 -4.99
C SER A 112 -4.55 -4.07 -3.93
N PHE A 113 -4.20 -4.53 -2.73
CA PHE A 113 -4.95 -4.26 -1.51
C PHE A 113 -4.16 -3.34 -0.58
N CYS A 114 -4.86 -2.47 0.15
CA CYS A 114 -4.36 -1.82 1.34
C CYS A 114 -5.34 -2.15 2.47
N PRO A 115 -5.06 -3.21 3.26
CA PRO A 115 -5.95 -3.63 4.32
C PRO A 115 -6.24 -2.50 5.29
N PRO A 116 -7.50 -2.31 5.74
CA PRO A 116 -7.76 -1.38 6.82
C PRO A 116 -7.10 -1.91 8.08
N ILE A 117 -6.54 -1.01 8.89
CA ILE A 117 -6.08 -1.37 10.22
C ILE A 117 -7.30 -1.83 11.01
N LEU A 118 -7.30 -3.07 11.50
CA LEU A 118 -8.46 -3.70 12.11
C LEU A 118 -8.81 -3.13 13.48
N THR A 119 -7.92 -2.37 14.09
CA THR A 119 -8.12 -1.81 15.42
C THR A 119 -7.76 -0.33 15.44
N ALA A 120 -8.52 0.43 16.21
CA ALA A 120 -8.29 1.85 16.41
C ALA A 120 -7.01 2.17 17.20
N ASN A 121 -6.30 1.14 17.66
CA ASN A 121 -5.10 1.29 18.47
C ASN A 121 -3.86 1.14 17.59
N SER A 122 -2.99 2.13 17.65
CA SER A 122 -1.70 2.20 16.93
C SER A 122 -0.69 1.08 17.26
N SER A 123 -1.07 0.14 18.12
CA SER A 123 -0.27 -0.99 18.57
C SER A 123 -0.45 -2.26 17.74
N ASP A 124 -1.31 -2.22 16.72
CA ASP A 124 -1.65 -3.41 15.95
C ASP A 124 -0.83 -3.49 14.66
N GLY A 125 -0.68 -4.69 14.16
CA GLY A 125 0.11 -4.97 12.96
C GLY A 125 1.08 -6.13 13.18
N LEU A 126 1.90 -6.41 12.18
CA LEU A 126 2.87 -7.52 12.24
C LEU A 126 3.97 -7.28 13.30
N ALA A 127 4.27 -6.02 13.62
CA ALA A 127 5.28 -5.66 14.62
C ALA A 127 4.72 -5.53 16.05
N SER A 128 3.48 -5.97 16.32
CA SER A 128 2.86 -5.87 17.64
C SER A 128 3.62 -6.67 18.70
N ASP A 129 3.63 -6.18 19.94
CA ASP A 129 4.07 -6.93 21.12
C ASP A 129 2.95 -7.84 21.66
N ASN A 130 1.73 -7.75 21.11
CA ASN A 130 0.57 -8.55 21.49
C ASN A 130 0.32 -9.64 20.46
N ASP A 131 0.44 -10.91 20.89
CA ASP A 131 0.28 -12.08 20.03
C ASP A 131 -1.13 -12.15 19.40
N ASP A 132 -2.19 -11.81 20.13
CA ASP A 132 -3.54 -11.76 19.58
C ASP A 132 -3.69 -10.76 18.43
N SER A 133 -3.00 -9.61 18.51
CA SER A 133 -2.97 -8.62 17.44
C SER A 133 -2.21 -9.13 16.23
N ILE A 134 -1.09 -9.84 16.43
CA ILE A 134 -0.34 -10.49 15.34
C ILE A 134 -1.21 -11.54 14.66
N VAL A 135 -1.84 -12.43 15.41
CA VAL A 135 -2.73 -13.50 14.87
C VAL A 135 -3.86 -12.91 14.03
N LYS A 136 -4.49 -11.83 14.50
CA LYS A 136 -5.55 -11.13 13.73
C LYS A 136 -5.00 -10.53 12.44
N THR A 137 -3.81 -9.93 12.50
CA THR A 137 -3.16 -9.31 11.34
C THR A 137 -2.76 -10.37 10.32
N VAL A 138 -2.11 -11.46 10.75
CA VAL A 138 -1.75 -12.61 9.90
C VAL A 138 -3.00 -13.15 9.20
N ARG A 139 -4.07 -13.46 9.94
CA ARG A 139 -5.31 -13.95 9.35
C ARG A 139 -5.90 -12.99 8.31
N GLN A 140 -5.81 -11.69 8.54
CA GLN A 140 -6.27 -10.70 7.57
C GLN A 140 -5.42 -10.70 6.30
N LEU A 141 -4.11 -10.71 6.44
CA LEU A 141 -3.19 -10.72 5.30
C LEU A 141 -3.33 -12.00 4.48
N ASP A 142 -3.41 -13.16 5.16
CA ASP A 142 -3.66 -14.46 4.53
C ASP A 142 -4.97 -14.46 3.73
N PHE A 143 -6.01 -13.83 4.25
CA PHE A 143 -7.27 -13.68 3.52
C PHE A 143 -7.11 -12.84 2.24
N TYR A 144 -6.43 -11.70 2.29
CA TYR A 144 -6.22 -10.88 1.09
C TYR A 144 -5.34 -11.58 0.06
N ALA A 145 -4.30 -12.29 0.48
CA ALA A 145 -3.50 -13.10 -0.42
C ALA A 145 -4.32 -14.22 -1.05
N HIS A 146 -5.13 -14.93 -0.26
CA HIS A 146 -6.04 -15.96 -0.74
C HIS A 146 -7.04 -15.42 -1.79
N LEU A 147 -7.51 -14.17 -1.67
CA LEU A 147 -8.36 -13.57 -2.70
C LEU A 147 -7.60 -13.43 -4.03
N PHE A 148 -6.31 -13.04 -4.02
CA PHE A 148 -5.50 -13.00 -5.23
C PHE A 148 -5.29 -14.41 -5.82
N ASP A 149 -5.08 -15.42 -4.99
CA ASP A 149 -4.96 -16.82 -5.44
C ASP A 149 -6.26 -17.30 -6.11
N LEU A 150 -7.43 -17.00 -5.51
CA LEU A 150 -8.74 -17.29 -6.09
C LEU A 150 -9.01 -16.54 -7.40
N MET A 151 -8.42 -15.37 -7.59
CA MET A 151 -8.44 -14.62 -8.85
C MET A 151 -7.48 -15.23 -9.90
N GLY A 152 -6.58 -16.13 -9.52
CA GLY A 152 -5.61 -16.79 -10.40
C GLY A 152 -4.34 -15.98 -10.66
N PHE A 153 -4.02 -15.01 -9.83
CA PHE A 153 -2.77 -14.25 -9.93
C PHE A 153 -1.56 -15.03 -9.42
N PRO A 154 -0.39 -14.86 -10.04
CA PRO A 154 0.84 -15.47 -9.56
C PRO A 154 1.25 -14.91 -8.18
N ASP A 155 2.05 -15.70 -7.43
CA ASP A 155 2.66 -15.31 -6.17
C ASP A 155 3.85 -14.41 -6.41
N ASP A 156 3.61 -13.17 -6.77
CA ASP A 156 4.64 -12.16 -6.97
C ASP A 156 4.11 -10.77 -6.58
N TYR A 157 4.98 -9.76 -6.64
CA TYR A 157 4.63 -8.41 -6.27
C TYR A 157 3.80 -7.64 -7.31
N SER A 158 3.48 -8.25 -8.47
CA SER A 158 2.67 -7.59 -9.51
C SER A 158 1.26 -7.29 -9.03
N ASN A 159 0.75 -8.14 -8.11
CA ASN A 159 -0.50 -7.92 -7.39
C ASN A 159 -0.24 -7.94 -5.88
N SER A 160 -0.09 -6.76 -5.30
CA SER A 160 0.56 -6.57 -4.01
C SER A 160 -0.39 -6.18 -2.87
N ILE A 161 0.04 -6.47 -1.65
CA ILE A 161 -0.64 -6.10 -0.40
C ILE A 161 0.21 -5.04 0.29
N HIS A 162 -0.32 -3.81 0.36
CA HIS A 162 0.39 -2.67 0.91
C HIS A 162 0.03 -2.48 2.38
N VAL A 163 1.04 -2.44 3.25
CA VAL A 163 0.85 -2.27 4.69
C VAL A 163 1.68 -1.13 5.24
N TYR A 164 1.29 -0.63 6.41
CA TYR A 164 2.06 0.32 7.20
C TYR A 164 2.75 -0.41 8.35
N PRO A 165 4.00 -0.04 8.70
CA PRO A 165 4.72 -0.68 9.81
C PRO A 165 4.08 -0.46 11.16
N HIS A 166 3.49 0.72 11.38
CA HIS A 166 2.96 1.17 12.68
C HIS A 166 3.98 1.09 13.84
N MET A 167 3.52 1.12 15.09
CA MET A 167 4.30 0.83 16.31
C MET A 167 5.47 1.75 16.65
N ALA A 168 5.65 2.90 15.97
CA ALA A 168 6.71 3.82 16.34
C ALA A 168 6.23 5.27 16.45
N THR A 169 6.69 5.94 17.49
CA THR A 169 6.55 7.40 17.62
C THR A 169 7.59 8.12 16.75
N LYS A 170 7.45 9.44 16.57
CA LYS A 170 8.40 10.22 15.79
C LYS A 170 9.81 10.24 16.36
N ASP A 171 9.93 10.04 17.66
CA ASP A 171 11.18 10.15 18.44
C ASP A 171 11.81 8.77 18.74
N ALA A 172 11.49 7.74 17.94
CA ALA A 172 12.04 6.41 18.15
C ALA A 172 13.55 6.38 17.89
N THR A 173 14.30 5.73 18.80
CA THR A 173 15.74 5.52 18.66
C THR A 173 16.06 4.45 17.62
N GLN A 174 17.31 4.39 17.14
CA GLN A 174 17.76 3.35 16.19
C GLN A 174 17.45 1.94 16.71
N SER A 175 17.81 1.63 17.97
CA SER A 175 17.55 0.32 18.58
C SER A 175 16.07 -0.04 18.60
N ASN A 176 15.19 0.94 18.84
CA ASN A 176 13.74 0.72 18.78
C ASN A 176 13.27 0.39 17.37
N LEU A 177 13.84 1.06 16.35
CA LEU A 177 13.47 0.83 14.94
C LEU A 177 13.94 -0.53 14.43
N GLU A 178 15.16 -0.95 14.80
CA GLU A 178 15.66 -2.30 14.53
C GLU A 178 14.77 -3.37 15.19
N GLY A 179 14.43 -3.20 16.48
CA GLY A 179 13.52 -4.10 17.19
C GLY A 179 12.12 -4.18 16.59
N ILE A 180 11.59 -3.07 16.05
CA ILE A 180 10.29 -3.08 15.35
C ILE A 180 10.40 -3.82 14.02
N ALA A 181 11.49 -3.62 13.26
CA ALA A 181 11.73 -4.33 12.02
C ALA A 181 11.87 -5.84 12.25
N ASP A 182 12.55 -6.26 13.32
CA ASP A 182 12.66 -7.67 13.73
C ASP A 182 11.28 -8.27 14.04
N ARG A 183 10.51 -7.63 14.91
CA ARG A 183 9.16 -8.11 15.24
C ARG A 183 8.24 -8.16 14.01
N PHE A 184 8.38 -7.18 13.11
CA PHE A 184 7.62 -7.20 11.85
C PHE A 184 7.99 -8.43 11.02
N TYR A 185 9.27 -8.76 10.91
CA TYR A 185 9.73 -9.96 10.24
C TYR A 185 9.18 -11.22 10.90
N ASP A 186 9.28 -11.33 12.23
CA ASP A 186 8.77 -12.46 13.01
C ASP A 186 7.24 -12.63 12.84
N GLY A 187 6.51 -11.52 12.75
CA GLY A 187 5.08 -11.55 12.43
C GLY A 187 4.81 -11.94 10.98
N MET A 188 5.61 -11.47 10.04
CA MET A 188 5.48 -11.76 8.62
C MET A 188 5.71 -13.23 8.29
N VAL A 189 6.71 -13.88 8.89
CA VAL A 189 6.98 -15.31 8.65
C VAL A 189 5.91 -16.24 9.22
N ARG A 190 4.95 -15.71 9.97
CA ARG A 190 3.74 -16.44 10.41
C ARG A 190 2.63 -16.42 9.37
N CYS A 191 2.74 -15.59 8.34
CA CYS A 191 1.82 -15.57 7.22
C CYS A 191 2.13 -16.69 6.22
N ASN A 192 1.16 -16.99 5.36
CA ASN A 192 1.39 -17.91 4.23
C ASN A 192 2.44 -17.33 3.25
N ASP A 193 3.10 -18.20 2.48
CA ASP A 193 4.07 -17.83 1.43
C ASP A 193 3.49 -16.84 0.41
N SER A 194 2.21 -16.98 0.08
CA SER A 194 1.48 -16.08 -0.82
C SER A 194 1.44 -14.64 -0.30
N VAL A 195 1.34 -14.43 1.02
CA VAL A 195 1.47 -13.08 1.63
C VAL A 195 2.89 -12.57 1.49
N ILE A 196 3.88 -13.37 1.89
CA ILE A 196 5.30 -12.97 1.93
C ILE A 196 5.75 -12.48 0.55
N LYS A 197 5.29 -13.13 -0.51
CA LYS A 197 5.59 -12.79 -1.91
C LYS A 197 4.79 -11.63 -2.48
N ARG A 198 3.87 -11.04 -1.71
CA ARG A 198 3.02 -9.90 -2.13
C ARG A 198 3.10 -8.70 -1.20
N LEU A 199 3.76 -8.85 -0.05
CA LEU A 199 3.78 -7.83 0.99
C LEU A 199 4.71 -6.68 0.63
N VAL A 200 4.18 -5.45 0.69
CA VAL A 200 4.88 -4.21 0.38
C VAL A 200 4.66 -3.22 1.52
N VAL A 201 5.71 -2.54 1.96
CA VAL A 201 5.62 -1.60 3.07
C VAL A 201 5.60 -0.16 2.57
N MET A 202 4.73 0.68 3.17
CA MET A 202 4.52 2.08 2.79
C MET A 202 4.98 3.05 3.86
N ASN A 203 5.46 4.25 3.45
CA ASN A 203 5.79 5.33 4.37
C ASN A 203 4.56 5.93 5.07
N GLU A 204 4.74 6.38 6.31
CA GLU A 204 3.67 6.89 7.18
C GLU A 204 3.82 8.37 7.52
N LYS A 205 2.69 9.05 7.72
CA LYS A 205 2.64 10.50 7.99
C LYS A 205 2.90 10.89 9.45
N ASN A 206 2.51 10.05 10.42
CA ASN A 206 2.44 10.42 11.83
C ASN A 206 3.41 9.64 12.74
N THR A 207 4.28 8.83 12.15
CA THR A 207 5.24 7.97 12.86
C THR A 207 6.67 8.31 12.46
N CYS A 208 7.65 7.57 12.93
CA CYS A 208 9.04 7.67 12.48
C CYS A 208 9.27 7.05 11.08
N TRP A 209 8.28 6.36 10.50
CA TRP A 209 8.43 5.63 9.25
C TRP A 209 8.31 6.54 8.02
N ASN A 210 9.21 7.52 7.92
CA ASN A 210 9.45 8.26 6.68
C ASN A 210 10.21 7.37 5.66
N CYS A 211 10.35 7.84 4.42
CA CYS A 211 11.00 7.05 3.37
C CYS A 211 12.42 6.62 3.71
N MET A 212 13.20 7.46 4.39
CA MET A 212 14.58 7.11 4.78
C MET A 212 14.60 5.97 5.79
N ASN A 213 13.79 6.05 6.85
CA ASN A 213 13.75 5.01 7.88
C ASN A 213 13.22 3.70 7.32
N LEU A 214 12.21 3.72 6.44
CA LEU A 214 11.78 2.51 5.75
C LEU A 214 12.90 1.88 4.93
N PHE A 215 13.61 2.69 4.14
CA PHE A 215 14.70 2.18 3.32
C PHE A 215 15.80 1.55 4.17
N VAL A 216 16.19 2.20 5.27
CA VAL A 216 17.24 1.70 6.17
C VAL A 216 16.81 0.42 6.90
N TYR A 217 15.60 0.39 7.50
CA TYR A 217 15.23 -0.70 8.41
C TYR A 217 14.46 -1.82 7.72
N PHE A 218 13.56 -1.52 6.79
CA PHE A 218 12.76 -2.55 6.11
C PHE A 218 13.40 -3.10 4.84
N HIS A 219 14.29 -2.37 4.19
CA HIS A 219 14.98 -2.87 3.02
C HIS A 219 16.41 -3.30 3.33
N GLN A 220 17.25 -2.39 3.84
CA GLN A 220 18.67 -2.71 4.07
C GLN A 220 18.88 -3.61 5.29
N TYR A 221 18.36 -3.22 6.47
CA TYR A 221 18.58 -3.97 7.70
C TYR A 221 17.93 -5.37 7.63
N MET A 222 16.66 -5.47 7.24
CA MET A 222 16.00 -6.77 7.09
C MET A 222 16.66 -7.61 5.99
N GLY A 223 17.02 -7.01 4.86
CA GLY A 223 17.76 -7.67 3.78
C GLY A 223 19.08 -8.26 4.26
N HIS A 224 19.79 -7.56 5.13
CA HIS A 224 21.05 -7.99 5.68
C HIS A 224 20.86 -9.07 6.76
N LYS A 225 20.04 -8.80 7.78
CA LYS A 225 19.86 -9.65 8.95
C LYS A 225 19.06 -10.93 8.66
N HIS A 226 17.95 -10.78 7.97
CA HIS A 226 16.98 -11.84 7.71
C HIS A 226 17.05 -12.42 6.30
N ARG A 227 17.92 -11.89 5.43
CA ARG A 227 18.00 -12.27 4.00
C ARG A 227 16.69 -12.07 3.24
N HIS A 228 15.84 -11.18 3.74
CA HIS A 228 14.57 -10.83 3.13
C HIS A 228 14.59 -9.38 2.62
N ILE A 229 14.43 -9.20 1.32
CA ILE A 229 14.35 -7.88 0.68
C ILE A 229 12.89 -7.47 0.58
N MET A 230 12.52 -6.45 1.36
CA MET A 230 11.16 -5.92 1.39
C MET A 230 10.98 -4.83 0.32
N PRO A 231 10.07 -4.99 -0.64
CA PRO A 231 9.70 -3.90 -1.54
C PRO A 231 9.00 -2.76 -0.79
N LEU A 232 9.31 -1.53 -1.18
CA LEU A 232 8.76 -0.34 -0.55
C LEU A 232 7.88 0.43 -1.52
N SER A 233 6.72 0.90 -1.06
CA SER A 233 5.82 1.75 -1.82
C SER A 233 5.82 3.17 -1.26
N TYR A 234 5.78 4.14 -2.14
CA TYR A 234 5.83 5.56 -1.84
C TYR A 234 4.43 6.16 -1.80
N ASP A 235 4.14 6.90 -0.72
CA ASP A 235 2.95 7.75 -0.61
C ASP A 235 3.38 9.22 -0.51
N ASN A 236 3.01 10.03 -1.50
CA ASN A 236 3.41 11.43 -1.59
C ASN A 236 2.76 12.32 -0.51
N LEU A 237 1.54 12.00 -0.06
CA LEU A 237 0.88 12.77 1.00
C LEU A 237 1.52 12.50 2.35
N HIS A 238 1.92 11.26 2.58
CA HIS A 238 2.64 10.88 3.80
C HIS A 238 4.06 11.46 3.81
N ASP A 239 4.81 11.41 2.69
CA ASP A 239 6.12 12.06 2.57
C ASP A 239 6.02 13.58 2.75
N GLY A 240 4.98 14.22 2.20
CA GLY A 240 4.73 15.65 2.40
C GLY A 240 4.46 16.04 3.86
N ALA A 241 3.89 15.14 4.66
CA ALA A 241 3.60 15.35 6.08
C ALA A 241 4.75 14.90 7.01
N ASN A 242 5.54 13.93 6.58
CA ASN A 242 6.66 13.32 7.31
C ASN A 242 7.90 13.19 6.40
N PRO A 243 8.51 14.30 6.00
CA PRO A 243 9.59 14.30 5.03
C PRO A 243 10.87 13.69 5.60
N SER A 244 11.56 12.94 4.77
CA SER A 244 12.89 12.40 5.09
C SER A 244 13.95 13.48 5.09
N ALA A 245 14.92 13.38 6.00
CA ALA A 245 16.10 14.22 6.01
C ALA A 245 17.37 13.38 6.13
N LEU A 246 18.42 13.77 5.40
CA LEU A 246 19.75 13.18 5.47
C LEU A 246 20.76 14.28 5.81
N GLN A 247 21.38 14.20 6.99
CA GLN A 247 22.33 15.21 7.50
C GLN A 247 21.74 16.63 7.50
N GLY A 248 20.51 16.78 8.00
CA GLY A 248 19.80 18.04 8.06
C GLY A 248 19.27 18.58 6.74
N LYS A 249 19.51 17.88 5.60
CA LYS A 249 18.99 18.26 4.29
C LYS A 249 17.79 17.38 3.94
N LYS A 250 16.70 18.01 3.52
CA LYS A 250 15.50 17.29 3.05
C LYS A 250 15.84 16.42 1.84
N VAL A 251 15.47 15.15 1.89
CA VAL A 251 15.51 14.26 0.75
C VAL A 251 14.39 14.65 -0.22
N THR A 252 14.71 14.73 -1.52
CA THR A 252 13.69 15.10 -2.52
C THR A 252 12.76 13.94 -2.84
N THR A 253 11.55 14.25 -3.30
CA THR A 253 10.60 13.27 -3.80
C THR A 253 11.21 12.34 -4.86
N SER A 254 11.96 12.88 -5.82
CA SER A 254 12.63 12.06 -6.84
C SER A 254 13.64 11.09 -6.23
N GLN A 255 14.41 11.50 -5.20
CA GLN A 255 15.35 10.62 -4.52
C GLN A 255 14.65 9.49 -3.75
N ASN A 256 13.53 9.79 -3.10
CA ASN A 256 12.72 8.78 -2.41
C ASN A 256 12.14 7.77 -3.42
N ILE A 257 11.57 8.25 -4.52
CA ILE A 257 11.02 7.42 -5.59
C ILE A 257 12.12 6.54 -6.21
N ASP A 258 13.28 7.13 -6.55
CA ASP A 258 14.43 6.41 -7.12
C ASP A 258 14.93 5.30 -6.18
N ALA A 259 14.98 5.58 -4.88
CA ALA A 259 15.38 4.60 -3.87
C ALA A 259 14.35 3.46 -3.75
N PHE A 260 13.07 3.80 -3.66
CA PHE A 260 12.00 2.81 -3.47
C PHE A 260 11.79 1.94 -4.72
N ALA A 261 11.86 2.51 -5.92
CA ALA A 261 11.76 1.73 -7.15
C ALA A 261 12.80 0.60 -7.24
N LYS A 262 14.01 0.82 -6.71
CA LYS A 262 15.08 -0.18 -6.69
C LYS A 262 14.89 -1.30 -5.66
N THR A 263 13.89 -1.19 -4.80
CA THR A 263 13.57 -2.25 -3.83
C THR A 263 12.67 -3.33 -4.43
N TRP A 264 12.09 -3.06 -5.60
CA TRP A 264 11.21 -3.99 -6.31
C TRP A 264 12.01 -4.93 -7.22
N PRO A 265 11.51 -6.15 -7.46
CA PRO A 265 12.12 -7.03 -8.46
C PRO A 265 12.13 -6.40 -9.85
N ASP A 266 13.17 -6.67 -10.65
CA ASP A 266 13.38 -6.06 -11.98
C ASP A 266 12.22 -6.31 -12.96
N ASN A 267 11.50 -7.42 -12.80
CA ASN A 267 10.39 -7.81 -13.66
C ASN A 267 9.02 -7.28 -13.18
N VAL A 268 8.98 -6.50 -12.09
CA VAL A 268 7.76 -5.97 -11.51
C VAL A 268 7.75 -4.45 -11.54
N THR A 269 6.70 -3.87 -12.10
CA THR A 269 6.51 -2.42 -12.08
C THR A 269 6.12 -1.96 -10.68
N PRO A 270 6.92 -1.09 -10.04
CA PRO A 270 6.61 -0.53 -8.73
C PRO A 270 5.26 0.18 -8.69
N VAL A 271 4.49 -0.04 -7.64
CA VAL A 271 3.21 0.64 -7.41
C VAL A 271 3.37 1.66 -6.29
N PHE A 272 3.15 2.94 -6.61
CA PHE A 272 3.27 4.05 -5.68
C PHE A 272 1.94 4.77 -5.53
N HIS A 273 1.68 5.28 -4.32
CA HIS A 273 0.47 5.97 -3.98
C HIS A 273 0.62 7.48 -4.20
N TRP A 274 -0.29 8.05 -4.98
CA TRP A 274 -0.27 9.47 -5.29
C TRP A 274 -1.61 10.14 -4.99
N GLY A 275 -1.61 11.12 -4.10
CA GLY A 275 -2.80 11.87 -3.71
C GLY A 275 -2.58 13.37 -3.80
N ASN A 276 -3.68 14.14 -3.75
CA ASN A 276 -3.67 15.59 -3.69
C ASN A 276 -4.39 16.08 -2.44
N LYS A 277 -3.81 17.03 -1.69
CA LYS A 277 -4.39 17.61 -0.47
C LYS A 277 -5.74 18.28 -0.71
N SER A 278 -5.94 18.89 -1.88
CA SER A 278 -7.19 19.55 -2.27
C SER A 278 -8.24 18.57 -2.80
N ASN A 279 -7.83 17.36 -3.16
CA ASN A 279 -8.70 16.27 -3.55
C ASN A 279 -8.12 14.99 -2.91
N PRO A 280 -8.59 14.59 -1.71
CA PRO A 280 -8.05 13.44 -0.99
C PRO A 280 -8.31 12.10 -1.70
N LEU A 281 -8.81 12.16 -2.93
CA LEU A 281 -8.92 11.03 -3.81
C LEU A 281 -7.52 10.62 -4.26
N SER A 282 -6.94 9.68 -3.57
CA SER A 282 -5.68 9.09 -3.93
C SER A 282 -5.87 8.00 -4.98
N TYR A 283 -4.92 7.85 -5.87
CA TYR A 283 -4.85 6.72 -6.79
C TYR A 283 -3.45 6.14 -6.80
N GLU A 284 -3.35 4.88 -7.10
CA GLU A 284 -2.10 4.21 -7.36
C GLU A 284 -1.80 4.27 -8.84
N ARG A 285 -0.55 4.45 -9.16
CA ARG A 285 -0.05 4.44 -10.53
C ARG A 285 1.18 3.56 -10.61
N PRO A 286 1.23 2.59 -11.52
CA PRO A 286 2.48 1.95 -11.86
C PRO A 286 3.40 3.01 -12.46
N ILE A 287 4.64 3.11 -11.98
CA ILE A 287 5.64 3.99 -12.58
C ILE A 287 6.32 3.22 -13.68
N ILE A 288 6.03 3.58 -14.93
CA ILE A 288 6.81 3.17 -16.08
C ILE A 288 8.02 4.10 -16.15
N TRP A 289 9.17 3.59 -15.74
CA TRP A 289 10.37 4.37 -15.37
C TRP A 289 11.08 5.09 -16.50
N GLU A 290 10.96 4.67 -17.76
CA GLU A 290 11.89 5.12 -18.81
C GLU A 290 11.48 6.39 -19.59
N ASN A 291 10.22 6.82 -19.58
CA ASN A 291 9.78 7.90 -20.47
C ASN A 291 9.01 9.06 -19.83
N GLU A 292 8.72 9.04 -18.54
CA GLU A 292 7.80 10.03 -17.95
C GLU A 292 8.47 11.09 -17.06
N LYS A 293 9.69 11.53 -17.38
CA LYS A 293 10.30 12.68 -16.69
C LYS A 293 9.56 14.02 -16.89
N LYS A 294 8.54 14.06 -17.75
CA LYS A 294 7.91 15.32 -18.14
C LYS A 294 6.45 15.51 -17.75
N ASP A 295 5.68 14.45 -17.51
CA ASP A 295 4.22 14.60 -17.35
C ASP A 295 3.68 13.90 -16.09
N PHE A 296 4.12 14.34 -14.90
CA PHE A 296 3.32 14.16 -13.69
C PHE A 296 2.09 15.08 -13.68
N LEU A 297 1.50 15.31 -14.83
CA LEU A 297 0.25 16.01 -14.99
C LEU A 297 -0.88 14.99 -15.09
N PHE A 298 -1.73 15.01 -14.08
CA PHE A 298 -2.95 14.23 -14.02
C PHE A 298 -3.72 14.33 -15.33
N PRO A 299 -4.11 13.21 -16.00
CA PRO A 299 -4.79 13.29 -17.29
C PRO A 299 -6.17 13.96 -17.25
N HIS A 300 -6.67 14.39 -16.09
CA HIS A 300 -8.03 14.94 -15.97
C HIS A 300 -8.14 16.29 -15.25
N ASN A 301 -7.06 17.00 -14.97
CA ASN A 301 -7.12 18.39 -14.52
C ASN A 301 -6.37 19.32 -15.48
N LYS A 302 -6.86 19.45 -16.71
CA LYS A 302 -6.73 20.71 -17.42
C LYS A 302 -7.60 21.75 -16.70
N VAL A 303 -7.15 22.20 -15.54
CA VAL A 303 -7.59 23.50 -15.04
C VAL A 303 -6.91 24.51 -15.94
N THR A 304 -7.64 25.04 -16.89
CA THR A 304 -7.25 26.27 -17.61
C THR A 304 -6.87 27.31 -16.56
N PRO A 305 -5.64 27.83 -16.56
CA PRO A 305 -5.27 28.89 -15.63
C PRO A 305 -6.13 30.10 -15.94
N LYS A 306 -7.00 30.47 -15.00
CA LYS A 306 -7.56 31.84 -15.03
C LYS A 306 -6.35 32.76 -14.95
N SER A 307 -6.25 33.63 -15.99
CA SER A 307 -5.21 34.61 -16.16
C SER A 307 -4.81 35.28 -14.82
N ALA A 308 -3.65 34.95 -14.32
CA ALA A 308 -3.02 35.65 -13.22
C ALA A 308 -2.50 36.97 -13.77
N LYS A 309 -3.02 38.08 -13.23
CA LYS A 309 -2.51 39.41 -13.48
C LYS A 309 -1.00 39.43 -13.17
N THR A 310 -0.23 39.80 -14.16
CA THR A 310 1.21 40.02 -14.10
C THR A 310 1.56 41.03 -13.00
N VAL A 311 2.15 40.59 -11.94
CA VAL A 311 2.89 41.43 -11.00
C VAL A 311 4.35 41.20 -11.29
N THR A 312 5.02 42.18 -11.83
CA THR A 312 6.46 42.22 -12.14
C THR A 312 7.26 42.26 -10.84
N PRO A 313 8.18 41.32 -10.57
CA PRO A 313 9.09 41.46 -9.45
C PRO A 313 10.35 42.22 -9.85
N LYS A 314 10.69 43.22 -9.07
CA LYS A 314 11.96 43.95 -9.13
C LYS A 314 13.15 43.01 -8.89
N LYS A 315 14.13 43.06 -9.82
CA LYS A 315 15.42 42.42 -9.73
C LYS A 315 16.19 42.82 -8.48
N LYS A 316 16.64 41.86 -7.68
CA LYS A 316 17.88 41.97 -6.88
C LYS A 316 18.73 40.73 -7.18
N ALA A 317 19.88 40.98 -7.77
CA ALA A 317 20.90 39.99 -8.06
C ALA A 317 21.70 39.71 -6.79
N THR A 318 21.83 38.43 -6.44
CA THR A 318 22.96 37.93 -5.63
C THR A 318 23.36 36.56 -6.18
N LYS A 319 24.54 36.53 -6.75
CA LYS A 319 25.27 35.31 -7.14
C LYS A 319 25.53 34.49 -5.87
N LYS A 320 24.99 33.27 -5.82
CA LYS A 320 25.51 32.21 -4.94
C LYS A 320 25.93 31.04 -5.83
N THR A 321 27.18 30.72 -5.78
CA THR A 321 27.83 29.52 -6.32
C THR A 321 27.14 28.29 -5.74
N THR A 322 26.47 27.53 -6.60
CA THR A 322 25.84 26.24 -6.24
C THR A 322 26.89 25.14 -6.41
N GLU A 323 27.30 24.53 -5.29
CA GLU A 323 28.00 23.24 -5.32
C GLU A 323 27.11 22.15 -5.98
N PRO A 324 27.70 21.23 -6.74
CA PRO A 324 26.91 20.17 -7.39
C PRO A 324 26.28 19.24 -6.35
N LYS A 325 24.97 19.01 -6.48
CA LYS A 325 24.21 18.10 -5.61
C LYS A 325 24.79 16.69 -5.68
N PRO A 326 25.02 16.01 -4.55
CA PRO A 326 25.54 14.64 -4.55
C PRO A 326 24.58 13.68 -5.25
N SER A 327 25.12 12.79 -6.10
CA SER A 327 24.32 11.78 -6.80
C SER A 327 23.74 10.76 -5.81
N VAL A 328 22.58 10.18 -6.15
CA VAL A 328 21.90 9.12 -5.36
C VAL A 328 22.90 8.02 -4.95
N LYS A 329 23.82 7.64 -5.85
CA LYS A 329 24.86 6.65 -5.60
C LYS A 329 25.82 7.05 -4.44
N LYS A 330 26.08 8.36 -4.25
CA LYS A 330 26.86 8.88 -3.12
C LYS A 330 26.06 8.85 -1.81
N ILE A 331 24.75 9.11 -1.89
CA ILE A 331 23.84 9.06 -0.74
C ILE A 331 23.70 7.61 -0.25
N LEU A 332 23.45 6.67 -1.17
CA LEU A 332 23.33 5.24 -0.86
C LEU A 332 24.64 4.68 -0.25
N LYS A 333 25.81 4.96 -0.84
CA LYS A 333 27.10 4.54 -0.25
C LYS A 333 27.35 5.11 1.15
N LYS A 334 26.80 6.28 1.46
CA LYS A 334 26.96 6.92 2.77
C LYS A 334 26.01 6.33 3.81
N ILE A 335 24.81 5.93 3.39
CA ILE A 335 23.85 5.17 4.20
C ILE A 335 24.43 3.78 4.53
N GLU A 336 24.90 3.05 3.52
CA GLU A 336 25.61 1.76 3.70
C GLU A 336 26.78 1.88 4.71
N LYS A 337 27.58 2.93 4.59
CA LYS A 337 28.72 3.15 5.47
C LYS A 337 28.32 3.49 6.91
N ASN A 338 27.15 4.10 7.12
CA ASN A 338 26.62 4.40 8.45
C ASN A 338 25.95 3.18 9.09
N VAL A 339 25.21 2.39 8.34
CA VAL A 339 24.63 1.11 8.79
C VAL A 339 25.76 0.13 9.14
N LEU A 340 26.81 0.02 8.33
CA LEU A 340 27.99 -0.82 8.59
C LEU A 340 28.82 -0.33 9.79
N LYS A 341 28.74 0.96 10.17
CA LYS A 341 29.40 1.48 11.38
C LYS A 341 28.58 1.31 12.65
N SER A 342 27.27 1.25 12.54
CA SER A 342 26.36 1.12 13.71
C SER A 342 26.15 -0.31 14.15
N THR A 343 26.30 -1.27 13.23
CA THR A 343 26.34 -2.69 13.58
C THR A 343 27.77 -3.06 13.98
N THR A 344 27.96 -3.61 15.15
CA THR A 344 29.20 -4.25 15.65
C THR A 344 29.59 -5.43 14.75
N PHE A 345 29.93 -5.13 13.51
CA PHE A 345 30.18 -6.08 12.42
C PHE A 345 31.50 -6.84 12.56
N ASN A 346 32.40 -6.34 13.41
CA ASN A 346 33.74 -6.93 13.57
C ASN A 346 33.77 -8.19 14.45
N HIS A 347 32.66 -8.68 14.99
CA HIS A 347 32.68 -9.85 15.87
C HIS A 347 32.12 -11.16 15.26
N LEU A 348 31.54 -11.12 14.06
CA LEU A 348 30.89 -12.32 13.50
C LEU A 348 31.60 -12.98 12.31
N TYR A 349 32.66 -12.40 11.77
CA TYR A 349 33.40 -12.97 10.62
C TYR A 349 34.91 -12.88 10.75
N GLY A 350 35.42 -12.82 11.99
CA GLY A 350 36.83 -12.96 12.30
C GLY A 350 37.13 -14.31 12.93
N GLN A 351 37.01 -15.39 12.20
CA GLN A 351 37.79 -16.64 12.31
C GLN A 351 37.66 -17.41 11.02
#